data_1525ec0a8e026ba22931b9ad2fb4a070
#
_entry.id   1525ec0a8e026ba22931b9ad2fb4a070
#
_cell.length_a   1.000
_cell.length_b   1.000
_cell.length_c   1.000
_cell.angle_alpha   90.00
_cell.angle_beta   90.00
_cell.angle_gamma   90.00
#
_symmetry.space_group_name_H-M   'P 1'
#
loop_
_entity.id
_entity.type
_entity.pdbx_description
1 polymer ?
#
loop_
_entity_poly.entity_id
_entity_poly.type
_entity_poly.pdbx_seq_one_letter_code
_entity_poly.pdbx_strand_id
1 'polypeptide(L)'
;MHETDSTRLAEQIKQWGRELGFAAVGIGDGDLVAAEAGMLAWLERGFHGEMDYMAAHGTKRSRPSELLPGTVRIISARLDYFPPDAADPQTVLDDPSAAYVSRYALGRDYHKVLRNRLQTLADKISAAAGEHHYRVFSDSAPVLEIALATRAGLGWRGKHTLLLNRQHGSW
;
A
#
# COMPACT_ATOMS: atom_id res chain seq x y z
N MET A 1 -9.24 25.04 7.28
CA MET A 1 -7.99 24.50 7.88
C MET A 1 -6.83 25.25 7.23
N HIS A 2 -6.04 25.96 8.01
CA HIS A 2 -4.89 26.74 7.48
C HIS A 2 -3.80 25.78 6.97
N GLU A 3 -3.00 26.20 6.00
CA GLU A 3 -1.92 25.41 5.42
C GLU A 3 -0.94 24.85 6.47
N THR A 4 -0.66 25.64 7.50
CA THR A 4 0.15 25.26 8.66
C THR A 4 -0.47 24.08 9.44
N ASP A 5 -1.80 24.03 9.57
CA ASP A 5 -2.49 22.96 10.29
C ASP A 5 -2.46 21.64 9.52
N SER A 6 -2.59 21.69 8.17
CA SER A 6 -2.52 20.48 7.34
C SER A 6 -1.11 19.90 7.28
N THR A 7 -0.07 20.72 7.25
CA THR A 7 1.32 20.27 7.31
C THR A 7 1.62 19.59 8.65
N ARG A 8 1.18 20.20 9.76
CA ARG A 8 1.33 19.64 11.09
C ARG A 8 0.61 18.29 11.24
N LEU A 9 -0.62 18.19 10.74
CA LEU A 9 -1.38 16.93 10.76
C LEU A 9 -0.67 15.86 9.94
N ALA A 10 -0.12 16.19 8.76
CA ALA A 10 0.62 15.25 7.93
C ALA A 10 1.85 14.67 8.67
N GLU A 11 2.61 15.50 9.37
CA GLU A 11 3.73 15.03 10.18
C GLU A 11 3.29 14.16 11.38
N GLN A 12 2.18 14.51 12.02
CA GLN A 12 1.59 13.69 13.08
C GLN A 12 1.15 12.32 12.55
N ILE A 13 0.51 12.25 11.39
CA ILE A 13 0.10 11.00 10.75
C ILE A 13 1.32 10.10 10.52
N LYS A 14 2.41 10.64 9.97
CA LYS A 14 3.65 9.89 9.75
C LYS A 14 4.26 9.40 11.08
N GLN A 15 4.21 10.22 12.13
CA GLN A 15 4.68 9.84 13.45
C GLN A 15 3.85 8.69 14.03
N TRP A 16 2.52 8.80 14.03
CA TRP A 16 1.64 7.72 14.47
C TRP A 16 1.84 6.43 13.68
N GLY A 17 2.09 6.54 12.38
CA GLY A 17 2.42 5.39 11.56
C GLY A 17 3.68 4.67 12.06
N ARG A 18 4.75 5.40 12.37
CA ARG A 18 5.98 4.81 12.96
C ARG A 18 5.70 4.14 14.31
N GLU A 19 4.93 4.78 15.17
CA GLU A 19 4.54 4.24 16.48
C GLU A 19 3.72 2.94 16.36
N LEU A 20 2.93 2.82 15.29
CA LEU A 20 2.17 1.61 14.95
C LEU A 20 3.03 0.54 14.26
N GLY A 21 4.34 0.79 14.06
CA GLY A 21 5.30 -0.13 13.49
C GLY A 21 5.29 -0.20 11.97
N PHE A 22 4.77 0.82 11.28
CA PHE A 22 5.01 0.98 9.85
C PHE A 22 6.43 1.49 9.60
N ALA A 23 7.10 0.94 8.62
CA ALA A 23 8.44 1.38 8.21
C ALA A 23 8.42 2.75 7.53
N ALA A 24 7.34 3.06 6.82
CA ALA A 24 7.10 4.36 6.22
C ALA A 24 5.62 4.63 6.00
N VAL A 25 5.25 5.91 6.08
CA VAL A 25 3.91 6.42 5.72
C VAL A 25 4.09 7.59 4.78
N GLY A 26 3.42 7.54 3.63
CA GLY A 26 3.37 8.60 2.64
C GLY A 26 1.94 9.12 2.48
N ILE A 27 1.80 10.39 2.13
CA ILE A 27 0.52 11.04 1.87
C ILE A 27 0.59 11.64 0.47
N GLY A 28 -0.33 11.22 -0.39
CA GLY A 28 -0.43 11.67 -1.77
C GLY A 28 -1.85 12.11 -2.13
N ASP A 29 -1.99 12.61 -3.34
CA ASP A 29 -3.28 12.76 -4.01
C ASP A 29 -3.66 11.45 -4.74
N GLY A 30 -4.86 11.42 -5.31
CA GLY A 30 -5.36 10.27 -6.07
C GLY A 30 -5.15 10.40 -7.58
N ASP A 31 -4.27 11.30 -8.04
CA ASP A 31 -4.01 11.50 -9.48
C ASP A 31 -3.13 10.38 -10.04
N LEU A 32 -3.75 9.47 -10.78
CA LEU A 32 -3.12 8.31 -11.41
C LEU A 32 -3.33 8.29 -12.94
N VAL A 33 -3.53 9.42 -13.59
CA VAL A 33 -3.80 9.52 -15.05
C VAL A 33 -2.80 8.72 -15.88
N ALA A 34 -1.50 8.85 -15.59
CA ALA A 34 -0.45 8.12 -16.31
C ALA A 34 -0.53 6.58 -16.07
N ALA A 35 -0.83 6.16 -14.85
CA ALA A 35 -0.98 4.75 -14.51
C ALA A 35 -2.27 4.16 -15.10
N GLU A 36 -3.35 4.95 -15.17
CA GLU A 36 -4.61 4.58 -15.80
C GLU A 36 -4.43 4.24 -17.28
N ALA A 37 -3.78 5.13 -18.04
CA ALA A 37 -3.52 4.88 -19.46
C ALA A 37 -2.76 3.56 -19.69
N GLY A 38 -1.74 3.29 -18.87
CA GLY A 38 -0.99 2.03 -18.92
C GLY A 38 -1.85 0.80 -18.59
N MET A 39 -2.70 0.89 -17.57
CA MET A 39 -3.61 -0.18 -17.18
C MET A 39 -4.65 -0.48 -18.29
N LEU A 40 -5.26 0.55 -18.86
CA LEU A 40 -6.26 0.38 -19.91
C LEU A 40 -5.64 -0.25 -21.16
N ALA A 41 -4.48 0.22 -21.60
CA ALA A 41 -3.75 -0.39 -22.72
C ALA A 41 -3.33 -1.85 -22.46
N TRP A 42 -3.02 -2.20 -21.21
CA TRP A 42 -2.69 -3.57 -20.80
C TRP A 42 -3.93 -4.47 -20.83
N LEU A 43 -5.09 -3.97 -20.40
CA LEU A 43 -6.38 -4.68 -20.47
C LEU A 43 -6.82 -4.87 -21.93
N GLU A 44 -6.75 -3.84 -22.75
CA GLU A 44 -7.11 -3.88 -24.17
C GLU A 44 -6.33 -4.94 -24.95
N ARG A 45 -5.06 -5.14 -24.59
CA ARG A 45 -4.19 -6.17 -25.18
C ARG A 45 -4.46 -7.58 -24.65
N GLY A 46 -5.40 -7.75 -23.73
CA GLY A 46 -5.69 -9.05 -23.11
C GLY A 46 -4.60 -9.59 -22.22
N PHE A 47 -3.64 -8.75 -21.78
CA PHE A 47 -2.50 -9.19 -20.99
C PHE A 47 -2.88 -9.64 -19.56
N HIS A 48 -4.10 -9.39 -19.13
CA HIS A 48 -4.65 -9.90 -17.88
C HIS A 48 -5.02 -11.40 -17.95
N GLY A 49 -5.02 -12.01 -19.16
CA GLY A 49 -5.36 -13.43 -19.31
C GLY A 49 -6.73 -13.75 -18.71
N GLU A 50 -6.79 -14.76 -17.86
CA GLU A 50 -8.01 -15.20 -17.15
C GLU A 50 -8.33 -14.39 -15.88
N MET A 51 -7.57 -13.32 -15.61
CA MET A 51 -7.80 -12.46 -14.43
C MET A 51 -8.91 -11.43 -14.72
N ASP A 52 -10.13 -11.88 -14.99
CA ASP A 52 -11.28 -11.03 -15.33
C ASP A 52 -11.58 -9.97 -14.28
N TYR A 53 -11.24 -10.24 -13.02
CA TYR A 53 -11.37 -9.28 -11.93
C TYR A 53 -10.56 -7.99 -12.15
N MET A 54 -9.53 -8.04 -13.00
CA MET A 54 -8.74 -6.84 -13.34
C MET A 54 -9.55 -5.84 -14.17
N ALA A 55 -10.42 -6.33 -15.05
CA ALA A 55 -11.31 -5.51 -15.86
C ALA A 55 -12.62 -5.14 -15.13
N ALA A 56 -13.07 -5.97 -14.18
CA ALA A 56 -14.41 -5.92 -13.58
C ALA A 56 -14.78 -4.60 -12.90
N HIS A 57 -13.80 -3.79 -12.48
CA HIS A 57 -14.05 -2.55 -11.74
C HIS A 57 -13.77 -1.28 -12.55
N GLY A 58 -13.45 -1.41 -13.84
CA GLY A 58 -13.18 -0.28 -14.73
C GLY A 58 -12.17 0.71 -14.15
N THR A 59 -12.48 1.99 -14.22
CA THR A 59 -11.61 3.08 -13.76
C THR A 59 -11.50 3.25 -12.23
N LYS A 60 -12.30 2.54 -11.43
CA LYS A 60 -12.18 2.61 -9.96
C LYS A 60 -10.79 2.28 -9.45
N ARG A 61 -10.03 1.43 -10.19
CA ARG A 61 -8.65 1.07 -9.82
C ARG A 61 -7.69 2.25 -9.86
N SER A 62 -7.90 3.18 -10.76
CA SER A 62 -7.06 4.35 -11.00
C SER A 62 -7.66 5.65 -10.46
N ARG A 63 -8.94 5.62 -10.08
CA ARG A 63 -9.68 6.80 -9.62
C ARG A 63 -10.25 6.57 -8.22
N PRO A 64 -9.45 6.76 -7.17
CA PRO A 64 -9.88 6.52 -5.78
C PRO A 64 -11.17 7.24 -5.39
N SER A 65 -11.47 8.40 -5.98
CA SER A 65 -12.72 9.13 -5.77
C SER A 65 -13.98 8.42 -6.30
N GLU A 66 -13.83 7.48 -7.24
CA GLU A 66 -14.93 6.62 -7.68
C GLU A 66 -15.17 5.45 -6.71
N LEU A 67 -14.15 5.08 -5.93
CA LEU A 67 -14.25 4.06 -4.89
C LEU A 67 -14.82 4.64 -3.59
N LEU A 68 -14.38 5.83 -3.23
CA LEU A 68 -14.87 6.60 -2.07
C LEU A 68 -15.08 8.06 -2.50
N PRO A 69 -16.31 8.48 -2.79
CA PRO A 69 -16.60 9.87 -3.15
C PRO A 69 -16.08 10.86 -2.10
N GLY A 70 -15.55 11.99 -2.56
CA GLY A 70 -14.97 13.00 -1.68
C GLY A 70 -13.54 12.71 -1.21
N THR A 71 -12.88 11.68 -1.72
CA THR A 71 -11.47 11.39 -1.43
C THR A 71 -10.59 12.58 -1.80
N VAL A 72 -9.91 13.16 -0.81
CA VAL A 72 -8.98 14.29 -0.97
C VAL A 72 -7.53 13.89 -0.84
N ARG A 73 -7.24 12.84 -0.08
CA ARG A 73 -5.87 12.32 0.14
C ARG A 73 -5.86 10.81 0.27
N ILE A 74 -4.73 10.24 -0.14
CA ILE A 74 -4.43 8.82 0.02
C ILE A 74 -3.26 8.72 0.98
N ILE A 75 -3.41 7.89 2.01
CA ILE A 75 -2.36 7.57 2.96
C ILE A 75 -1.89 6.16 2.63
N SER A 76 -0.66 6.04 2.15
CA SER A 76 -0.02 4.75 1.87
C SER A 76 0.95 4.43 3.00
N ALA A 77 0.93 3.19 3.47
CA ALA A 77 1.82 2.71 4.51
C ALA A 77 2.58 1.46 4.05
N ARG A 78 3.84 1.37 4.43
CA ARG A 78 4.71 0.23 4.16
C ARG A 78 5.08 -0.46 5.47
N LEU A 79 5.00 -1.79 5.49
CA LEU A 79 5.40 -2.64 6.59
C LEU A 79 6.55 -3.54 6.14
N ASP A 80 7.64 -3.58 6.89
CA ASP A 80 8.75 -4.47 6.62
C ASP A 80 8.39 -5.91 7.00
N TYR A 81 8.73 -6.87 6.14
CA TYR A 81 8.47 -8.30 6.33
C TYR A 81 9.74 -9.14 6.39
N PHE A 82 10.90 -8.50 6.55
CA PHE A 82 12.19 -9.14 6.68
C PHE A 82 12.75 -8.90 8.09
N PRO A 83 12.36 -9.71 9.09
CA PRO A 83 12.85 -9.53 10.44
C PRO A 83 14.35 -9.89 10.52
N PRO A 84 15.13 -9.20 11.37
CA PRO A 84 16.55 -9.44 11.52
C PRO A 84 16.90 -10.88 11.90
N ASP A 85 16.04 -11.53 12.68
CA ASP A 85 16.22 -12.89 13.22
C ASP A 85 15.72 -13.98 12.25
N ALA A 86 15.36 -13.63 11.04
CA ALA A 86 14.90 -14.63 10.07
C ALA A 86 16.06 -15.56 9.69
N ALA A 87 15.75 -16.84 9.57
CA ALA A 87 16.71 -17.84 9.08
C ALA A 87 17.27 -17.45 7.71
N ASP A 88 18.54 -17.74 7.47
CA ASP A 88 19.15 -17.49 6.18
C ASP A 88 18.42 -18.28 5.08
N PRO A 89 18.01 -17.63 3.97
CA PRO A 89 17.27 -18.28 2.91
C PRO A 89 17.97 -19.49 2.30
N GLN A 90 19.30 -19.39 2.11
CA GLN A 90 20.07 -20.47 1.52
C GLN A 90 20.11 -21.69 2.43
N THR A 91 20.30 -21.47 3.73
CA THR A 91 20.25 -22.55 4.73
C THR A 91 18.93 -23.31 4.70
N VAL A 92 17.80 -22.58 4.57
CA VAL A 92 16.47 -23.21 4.49
C VAL A 92 16.27 -23.94 3.15
N LEU A 93 16.77 -23.39 2.05
CA LEU A 93 16.69 -24.03 0.73
C LEU A 93 17.53 -25.30 0.63
N ASP A 94 18.64 -25.36 1.33
CA ASP A 94 19.55 -26.51 1.34
C ASP A 94 19.10 -27.63 2.31
N ASP A 95 18.13 -27.37 3.16
CA ASP A 95 17.55 -28.36 4.07
C ASP A 95 16.47 -29.19 3.38
N PRO A 96 16.72 -30.49 3.08
CA PRO A 96 15.76 -31.34 2.40
C PRO A 96 14.52 -31.69 3.26
N SER A 97 14.55 -31.40 4.55
CA SER A 97 13.43 -31.62 5.47
C SER A 97 12.53 -30.41 5.64
N ALA A 98 12.93 -29.25 5.12
CA ALA A 98 12.20 -27.99 5.23
C ALA A 98 11.56 -27.57 3.91
N ALA A 99 10.37 -26.95 4.00
CA ALA A 99 9.77 -26.24 2.90
C ALA A 99 10.18 -24.75 2.93
N TYR A 100 10.61 -24.21 1.80
CA TYR A 100 10.85 -22.78 1.70
C TYR A 100 9.55 -22.03 1.46
N VAL A 101 9.18 -21.16 2.39
CA VAL A 101 8.00 -20.31 2.31
C VAL A 101 8.43 -18.86 2.15
N SER A 102 7.78 -18.12 1.24
CA SER A 102 8.05 -16.69 1.03
C SER A 102 7.91 -15.90 2.33
N ARG A 103 8.87 -15.03 2.61
CA ARG A 103 8.99 -14.34 3.90
C ARG A 103 7.75 -13.53 4.28
N TYR A 104 7.12 -12.87 3.32
CA TYR A 104 5.90 -12.11 3.57
C TYR A 104 4.73 -12.97 4.08
N ALA A 105 4.76 -14.26 3.77
CA ALA A 105 3.73 -15.22 4.16
C ALA A 105 4.00 -15.90 5.51
N LEU A 106 5.17 -15.65 6.12
CA LEU A 106 5.51 -16.22 7.41
C LEU A 106 4.80 -15.49 8.56
N GLY A 107 4.46 -16.25 9.60
CA GLY A 107 3.86 -15.71 10.81
C GLY A 107 2.36 -15.45 10.68
N ARG A 108 1.90 -14.31 11.20
CA ARG A 108 0.49 -13.94 11.19
C ARG A 108 0.07 -13.45 9.81
N ASP A 109 -1.20 -13.66 9.46
CA ASP A 109 -1.84 -13.10 8.26
C ASP A 109 -1.62 -11.57 8.18
N TYR A 110 -0.77 -11.13 7.26
CA TYR A 110 -0.39 -9.73 7.11
C TYR A 110 -1.56 -8.83 6.73
N HIS A 111 -2.56 -9.34 6.02
CA HIS A 111 -3.78 -8.57 5.70
C HIS A 111 -4.49 -8.12 6.98
N LYS A 112 -4.61 -9.00 7.96
CA LYS A 112 -5.21 -8.67 9.26
C LYS A 112 -4.33 -7.72 10.06
N VAL A 113 -3.02 -7.94 10.05
CA VAL A 113 -2.07 -7.08 10.76
C VAL A 113 -2.09 -5.66 10.21
N LEU A 114 -1.98 -5.51 8.88
CA LEU A 114 -2.01 -4.22 8.20
C LEU A 114 -3.35 -3.51 8.41
N ARG A 115 -4.46 -4.22 8.20
CA ARG A 115 -5.80 -3.64 8.37
C ARG A 115 -6.01 -3.12 9.78
N ASN A 116 -5.64 -3.88 10.81
CA ASN A 116 -5.80 -3.45 12.20
C ASN A 116 -4.96 -2.20 12.52
N ARG A 117 -3.70 -2.17 12.07
CA ARG A 117 -2.82 -1.02 12.27
C ARG A 117 -3.31 0.22 11.52
N LEU A 118 -3.75 0.05 10.27
CA LEU A 118 -4.32 1.14 9.46
C LEU A 118 -5.63 1.65 10.06
N GLN A 119 -6.48 0.78 10.62
CA GLN A 119 -7.68 1.20 11.33
C GLN A 119 -7.33 2.05 12.55
N THR A 120 -6.38 1.61 13.37
CA THR A 120 -5.90 2.40 14.52
C THR A 120 -5.33 3.75 14.07
N LEU A 121 -4.63 3.80 12.95
CA LEU A 121 -4.13 5.07 12.37
C LEU A 121 -5.28 5.97 11.95
N ALA A 122 -6.29 5.42 11.28
CA ALA A 122 -7.47 6.16 10.85
C ALA A 122 -8.26 6.73 12.04
N ASP A 123 -8.40 5.95 13.13
CA ASP A 123 -9.06 6.40 14.36
C ASP A 123 -8.30 7.57 15.01
N LYS A 124 -6.96 7.52 15.04
CA LYS A 124 -6.13 8.65 15.52
C LYS A 124 -6.31 9.90 14.65
N ILE A 125 -6.41 9.74 13.33
CA ILE A 125 -6.65 10.84 12.40
C ILE A 125 -8.03 11.44 12.65
N SER A 126 -9.07 10.63 12.82
CA SER A 126 -10.43 11.08 13.12
C SER A 126 -10.50 11.86 14.42
N ALA A 127 -9.78 11.41 15.44
CA ALA A 127 -9.72 12.11 16.72
C ALA A 127 -9.05 13.50 16.62
N ALA A 128 -8.09 13.66 15.70
CA ALA A 128 -7.34 14.91 15.54
C ALA A 128 -7.96 15.87 14.52
N ALA A 129 -8.52 15.34 13.42
CA ALA A 129 -9.02 16.13 12.30
C ALA A 129 -10.55 16.33 12.31
N GLY A 130 -11.26 15.65 13.21
CA GLY A 130 -12.71 15.59 13.23
C GLY A 130 -13.27 14.49 12.31
N GLU A 131 -14.60 14.40 12.29
CA GLU A 131 -15.31 13.38 11.52
C GLU A 131 -15.04 13.54 10.02
N HIS A 132 -14.69 12.42 9.38
CA HIS A 132 -14.46 12.33 7.94
C HIS A 132 -14.73 10.90 7.47
N HIS A 133 -14.97 10.74 6.17
CA HIS A 133 -15.11 9.42 5.55
C HIS A 133 -13.74 8.88 5.18
N TYR A 134 -13.52 7.60 5.49
CA TYR A 134 -12.30 6.88 5.08
C TYR A 134 -12.59 5.41 4.79
N ARG A 135 -11.67 4.77 4.11
CA ARG A 135 -11.69 3.33 3.86
C ARG A 135 -10.30 2.76 4.03
N VAL A 136 -10.19 1.70 4.84
CA VAL A 136 -8.94 1.00 5.13
C VAL A 136 -8.93 -0.34 4.41
N PHE A 137 -7.86 -0.68 3.72
CA PHE A 137 -7.70 -1.96 3.05
C PHE A 137 -6.21 -2.30 2.84
N SER A 138 -5.95 -3.56 2.54
CA SER A 138 -4.70 -4.11 2.03
C SER A 138 -5.08 -5.25 1.10
N ASP A 139 -4.67 -5.20 -0.16
CA ASP A 139 -4.94 -6.15 -1.26
C ASP A 139 -6.43 -6.45 -1.55
N SER A 140 -7.35 -5.86 -0.82
CA SER A 140 -8.78 -6.20 -0.85
C SER A 140 -9.67 -5.19 -1.58
N ALA A 141 -9.10 -4.14 -2.15
CA ALA A 141 -9.82 -3.12 -2.90
C ALA A 141 -9.31 -2.99 -4.33
N PRO A 142 -10.17 -2.58 -5.28
CA PRO A 142 -9.76 -2.34 -6.64
C PRO A 142 -9.00 -1.01 -6.76
N VAL A 143 -7.75 -0.98 -6.36
CA VAL A 143 -6.86 0.20 -6.46
C VAL A 143 -5.48 -0.20 -6.97
N LEU A 144 -4.78 0.73 -7.60
CA LEU A 144 -3.40 0.58 -8.03
C LEU A 144 -2.46 0.97 -6.87
N GLU A 145 -2.32 0.09 -5.87
CA GLU A 145 -1.61 0.36 -4.62
C GLU A 145 -0.18 0.85 -4.85
N ILE A 146 0.58 0.20 -5.75
CA ILE A 146 1.96 0.59 -6.06
C ILE A 146 2.04 1.98 -6.69
N ALA A 147 1.09 2.34 -7.56
CA ALA A 147 1.05 3.67 -8.16
C ALA A 147 0.74 4.75 -7.10
N LEU A 148 -0.20 4.46 -6.19
CA LEU A 148 -0.51 5.33 -5.06
C LEU A 148 0.68 5.49 -4.10
N ALA A 149 1.35 4.39 -3.77
CA ALA A 149 2.54 4.40 -2.93
C ALA A 149 3.70 5.19 -3.57
N THR A 150 3.88 5.06 -4.89
CA THR A 150 4.85 5.86 -5.66
C THR A 150 4.50 7.35 -5.61
N ARG A 151 3.23 7.69 -5.82
CA ARG A 151 2.72 9.06 -5.71
C ARG A 151 2.90 9.66 -4.33
N ALA A 152 2.79 8.84 -3.30
CA ALA A 152 3.03 9.20 -1.90
C ALA A 152 4.53 9.27 -1.52
N GLY A 153 5.45 9.04 -2.46
CA GLY A 153 6.89 9.14 -2.26
C GLY A 153 7.54 7.97 -1.51
N LEU A 154 6.88 6.81 -1.44
CA LEU A 154 7.40 5.64 -0.73
C LEU A 154 8.44 4.85 -1.54
N GLY A 155 8.57 5.10 -2.83
CA GLY A 155 9.48 4.42 -3.72
C GLY A 155 9.10 4.59 -5.19
N TRP A 156 9.51 3.65 -6.03
CA TRP A 156 9.15 3.61 -7.45
C TRP A 156 8.71 2.19 -7.85
N ARG A 157 7.94 2.09 -8.91
CA ARG A 157 7.50 0.81 -9.46
C ARG A 157 8.65 0.14 -10.21
N GLY A 158 9.01 -1.09 -9.81
CA GLY A 158 9.93 -1.95 -10.53
C GLY A 158 9.30 -2.59 -11.77
N LYS A 159 10.15 -3.15 -12.66
CA LYS A 159 9.68 -3.92 -13.84
C LYS A 159 8.89 -5.17 -13.43
N HIS A 160 9.17 -5.73 -12.27
CA HIS A 160 8.46 -6.87 -11.66
C HIS A 160 7.17 -6.46 -10.92
N THR A 161 6.70 -5.22 -11.12
CA THR A 161 5.48 -4.61 -10.59
C THR A 161 5.45 -4.29 -9.09
N LEU A 162 6.47 -4.63 -8.32
CA LEU A 162 6.56 -4.30 -6.91
C LEU A 162 7.08 -2.88 -6.68
N LEU A 163 6.84 -2.34 -5.49
CA LEU A 163 7.41 -1.07 -5.03
C LEU A 163 8.88 -1.27 -4.67
N LEU A 164 9.78 -0.49 -5.25
CA LEU A 164 11.20 -0.47 -4.93
C LEU A 164 11.56 0.74 -4.07
N ASN A 165 12.46 0.52 -3.13
CA ASN A 165 13.07 1.57 -2.33
C ASN A 165 14.57 1.32 -2.20
N ARG A 166 15.39 2.39 -2.27
CA ARG A 166 16.86 2.26 -2.24
C ARG A 166 17.40 1.69 -0.93
N GLN A 167 16.72 1.96 0.17
CA GLN A 167 17.21 1.63 1.52
C GLN A 167 16.77 0.23 1.98
N HIS A 168 15.62 -0.24 1.48
CA HIS A 168 14.94 -1.41 2.04
C HIS A 168 14.56 -2.47 1.01
N GLY A 169 14.86 -2.26 -0.27
CA GLY A 169 14.64 -3.25 -1.32
C GLY A 169 13.24 -3.20 -1.95
N SER A 170 12.57 -4.34 -2.00
CA SER A 170 11.35 -4.60 -2.79
C SER A 170 10.18 -4.97 -1.89
N TRP A 171 8.99 -4.48 -2.24
CA TRP A 171 7.75 -4.62 -1.45
C TRP A 171 6.58 -5.05 -2.33
#